data_c412c15ef1b9862689f08dea147fa667
#
_entry.id   c412c15ef1b9862689f08dea147fa667
#
_cell.length_a   1.000
_cell.length_b   1.000
_cell.length_c   1.000
_cell.angle_alpha   90.00
_cell.angle_beta   90.00
_cell.angle_gamma   90.00
#
_symmetry.space_group_name_H-M   'P 1'
#
loop_
_entity.id
_entity.type
_entity.pdbx_description
1 polymer ?
#
loop_
_entity_poly.entity_id
_entity_poly.type
_entity_poly.pdbx_seq_one_letter_code
_entity_poly.pdbx_strand_id
1 'polypeptide(L)'
;MPSLNFSDESNSKNAGNTSNAGYLQGLNSKQLEAVEAVDGAVLVLAGAGTGKTRVLTARLAHLIAQKVAKPWSILAVTFTNKAAREMRYRVTNIIGPMAEQVWLGTFHSLGARILRRHAELVNLKPNFTILDTDDQIRLIKQIMLAENLDEKKWPPRVLSGVIQRWKDRGLTPEKVS
;
A
#
# COMPACT_ATOMS: atom_id res chain seq x y z
N MET A 1 2.03 7.51 20.72
CA MET A 1 2.83 7.19 19.52
C MET A 1 3.98 8.17 19.44
N PRO A 2 5.26 7.74 19.44
CA PRO A 2 6.35 8.67 19.19
C PRO A 2 6.32 9.13 17.73
N SER A 3 6.29 10.45 17.51
CA SER A 3 6.40 11.08 16.20
C SER A 3 7.81 11.59 16.00
N LEU A 4 8.46 11.18 14.90
CA LEU A 4 9.82 11.59 14.54
C LEU A 4 9.76 12.64 13.44
N ASN A 5 10.37 13.80 13.67
CA ASN A 5 10.37 14.93 12.75
C ASN A 5 11.74 15.09 12.08
N PHE A 6 11.80 15.04 10.75
CA PHE A 6 13.03 15.21 9.96
C PHE A 6 13.15 16.65 9.46
N SER A 7 13.52 17.59 10.32
CA SER A 7 14.03 18.90 9.91
C SER A 7 15.52 18.94 10.18
N ASP A 8 16.28 19.37 9.18
CA ASP A 8 17.74 19.42 9.08
C ASP A 8 18.48 19.59 10.40
N GLU A 9 19.38 18.64 10.69
CA GLU A 9 20.63 18.92 11.36
C GLU A 9 21.73 18.01 10.80
N SER A 10 22.72 18.66 10.21
CA SER A 10 23.99 18.08 9.83
C SER A 10 24.83 17.84 11.09
N ASN A 11 25.36 16.62 11.21
CA ASN A 11 26.57 16.25 11.91
C ASN A 11 26.58 16.11 13.44
N SER A 12 26.56 14.84 13.91
CA SER A 12 27.61 14.45 14.89
C SER A 12 27.74 12.92 14.93
N LYS A 13 28.99 12.48 14.89
CA LYS A 13 29.46 11.10 15.04
C LYS A 13 29.21 10.61 16.45
N ASN A 14 28.58 9.43 16.63
CA ASN A 14 29.08 8.48 17.61
C ASN A 14 28.66 7.05 17.27
N ALA A 15 29.63 6.16 17.29
CA ALA A 15 29.61 4.79 16.91
C ALA A 15 29.23 3.90 18.11
N GLY A 16 28.23 3.07 17.92
CA GLY A 16 28.01 1.84 18.68
C GLY A 16 27.83 0.69 17.68
N ASN A 17 28.73 -0.22 17.71
CA ASN A 17 28.98 -1.40 16.91
C ASN A 17 27.71 -2.17 16.47
N THR A 18 27.08 -1.73 15.37
CA THR A 18 26.16 -2.55 14.58
C THR A 18 26.87 -2.90 13.28
N SER A 19 27.06 -4.19 13.05
CA SER A 19 27.63 -4.78 11.85
C SER A 19 27.27 -3.96 10.61
N ASN A 20 28.28 -3.64 9.82
CA ASN A 20 28.32 -2.79 8.63
C ASN A 20 27.34 -3.26 7.52
N ALA A 21 26.05 -3.23 7.78
CA ALA A 21 25.04 -3.60 6.83
C ALA A 21 24.89 -2.46 5.82
N GLY A 22 25.24 -2.73 4.56
CA GLY A 22 25.28 -1.74 3.48
C GLY A 22 23.99 -0.92 3.32
N TYR A 23 22.84 -1.47 3.72
CA TYR A 23 21.54 -0.76 3.67
C TYR A 23 21.39 0.35 4.72
N LEU A 24 22.23 0.38 5.76
CA LEU A 24 22.27 1.43 6.80
C LEU A 24 23.21 2.57 6.44
N GLN A 25 24.13 2.36 5.50
CA GLN A 25 25.14 3.36 5.14
C GLN A 25 24.49 4.63 4.60
N GLY A 26 24.97 5.81 5.07
CA GLY A 26 24.51 7.12 4.63
C GLY A 26 23.08 7.47 5.09
N LEU A 27 22.54 6.80 6.09
CA LEU A 27 21.37 7.26 6.84
C LEU A 27 21.85 8.25 7.90
N ASN A 28 21.08 9.34 8.12
CA ASN A 28 21.32 10.22 9.26
C ASN A 28 20.76 9.58 10.55
N SER A 29 21.05 10.20 11.71
CA SER A 29 20.66 9.67 13.02
C SER A 29 19.14 9.43 13.14
N LYS A 30 18.32 10.36 12.67
CA LYS A 30 16.85 10.23 12.70
C LYS A 30 16.31 9.16 11.75
N GLN A 31 16.93 9.01 10.60
CA GLN A 31 16.60 7.95 9.65
C GLN A 31 16.98 6.58 10.23
N LEU A 32 18.15 6.48 10.88
CA LEU A 32 18.60 5.26 11.53
C LEU A 32 17.66 4.87 12.69
N GLU A 33 17.32 5.83 13.56
CA GLU A 33 16.32 5.62 14.63
C GLU A 33 15.01 5.06 14.10
N ALA A 34 14.49 5.61 12.98
CA ALA A 34 13.27 5.10 12.35
C ALA A 34 13.43 3.69 11.76
N VAL A 35 14.61 3.32 11.29
CA VAL A 35 14.90 1.97 10.76
C VAL A 35 15.01 0.95 11.89
N GLU A 36 15.63 1.29 13.00
CA GLU A 36 15.91 0.42 14.14
C GLU A 36 14.72 0.27 15.10
N ALA A 37 13.75 1.17 15.06
CA ALA A 37 12.53 1.07 15.86
C ALA A 37 11.64 -0.08 15.38
N VAL A 38 11.97 -1.32 15.72
CA VAL A 38 11.30 -2.54 15.22
C VAL A 38 9.98 -2.84 15.91
N ASP A 39 9.79 -2.39 17.14
CA ASP A 39 8.60 -2.66 17.94
C ASP A 39 7.59 -1.51 17.87
N GLY A 40 6.31 -1.88 17.86
CA GLY A 40 5.20 -0.94 17.91
C GLY A 40 4.96 -0.16 16.62
N ALA A 41 4.04 0.81 16.70
CA ALA A 41 3.69 1.69 15.59
C ALA A 41 4.65 2.89 15.54
N VAL A 42 5.25 3.13 14.39
CA VAL A 42 6.19 4.24 14.14
C VAL A 42 5.60 5.18 13.09
N LEU A 43 5.48 6.46 13.42
CA LEU A 43 5.11 7.52 12.49
C LEU A 43 6.35 8.33 12.12
N VAL A 44 6.67 8.37 10.82
CA VAL A 44 7.79 9.15 10.28
C VAL A 44 7.24 10.35 9.51
N LEU A 45 7.49 11.56 10.01
CA LEU A 45 7.14 12.82 9.34
C LEU A 45 8.37 13.33 8.58
N ALA A 46 8.24 13.44 7.27
CA ALA A 46 9.37 13.80 6.41
C ALA A 46 8.90 14.59 5.18
N GLY A 47 9.58 15.71 4.89
CA GLY A 47 9.34 16.54 3.72
C GLY A 47 9.67 15.87 2.38
N ALA A 48 9.41 16.54 1.27
CA ALA A 48 9.83 16.06 -0.04
C ALA A 48 11.37 16.03 -0.12
N GLY A 49 11.94 14.98 -0.75
CA GLY A 49 13.40 14.85 -0.92
C GLY A 49 14.18 14.36 0.31
N THR A 50 13.58 14.24 1.47
CA THR A 50 14.27 13.84 2.73
C THR A 50 14.61 12.35 2.84
N GLY A 51 14.40 11.56 1.79
CA GLY A 51 14.77 10.15 1.79
C GLY A 51 13.74 9.18 2.39
N LYS A 52 12.45 9.56 2.52
CA LYS A 52 11.38 8.69 3.04
C LYS A 52 11.41 7.26 2.47
N THR A 53 11.50 7.14 1.16
CA THR A 53 11.54 5.83 0.49
C THR A 53 12.80 5.05 0.87
N ARG A 54 13.94 5.72 1.07
CA ARG A 54 15.18 5.09 1.52
C ARG A 54 15.04 4.53 2.92
N VAL A 55 14.47 5.30 3.85
CA VAL A 55 14.19 4.84 5.22
C VAL A 55 13.27 3.62 5.21
N LEU A 56 12.19 3.67 4.42
CA LEU A 56 11.23 2.57 4.34
C LEU A 56 11.86 1.29 3.77
N THR A 57 12.67 1.40 2.71
CA THR A 57 13.37 0.24 2.13
C THR A 57 14.45 -0.30 3.05
N ALA A 58 15.21 0.56 3.73
CA ALA A 58 16.20 0.16 4.73
C ALA A 58 15.54 -0.53 5.93
N ARG A 59 14.41 0.02 6.44
CA ARG A 59 13.65 -0.60 7.53
C ARG A 59 13.14 -1.99 7.16
N LEU A 60 12.59 -2.16 5.95
CA LEU A 60 12.13 -3.46 5.46
C LEU A 60 13.29 -4.47 5.43
N ALA A 61 14.43 -4.07 4.90
CA ALA A 61 15.63 -4.91 4.88
C ALA A 61 16.13 -5.23 6.30
N HIS A 62 16.08 -4.26 7.21
CA HIS A 62 16.47 -4.42 8.60
C HIS A 62 15.60 -5.44 9.33
N LEU A 63 14.27 -5.35 9.20
CA LEU A 63 13.33 -6.30 9.80
C LEU A 63 13.60 -7.75 9.35
N ILE A 64 13.96 -7.94 8.08
CA ILE A 64 14.30 -9.26 7.53
C ILE A 64 15.67 -9.73 8.02
N ALA A 65 16.67 -8.86 7.96
CA ALA A 65 18.05 -9.18 8.37
C ALA A 65 18.15 -9.53 9.87
N GLN A 66 17.41 -8.80 10.71
CA GLN A 66 17.30 -9.08 12.15
C GLN A 66 16.34 -10.22 12.49
N LYS A 67 15.74 -10.87 11.48
CA LYS A 67 14.76 -11.97 11.64
C LYS A 67 13.52 -11.60 12.47
N VAL A 68 13.22 -10.30 12.59
CA VAL A 68 12.00 -9.80 13.26
C VAL A 68 10.76 -10.17 12.46
N ALA A 69 10.85 -10.14 11.12
CA ALA A 69 9.76 -10.53 10.23
C ALA A 69 10.27 -11.36 9.05
N LYS A 70 9.46 -12.30 8.63
CA LYS A 70 9.72 -13.08 7.42
C LYS A 70 9.25 -12.28 6.18
N PRO A 71 9.91 -12.40 5.00
CA PRO A 71 9.54 -11.64 3.81
C PRO A 71 8.04 -11.73 3.47
N TRP A 72 7.47 -12.91 3.53
CA TRP A 72 6.05 -13.15 3.20
C TRP A 72 5.05 -12.62 4.24
N SER A 73 5.49 -12.23 5.44
CA SER A 73 4.67 -11.60 6.47
C SER A 73 4.71 -10.07 6.43
N ILE A 74 5.47 -9.48 5.49
CA ILE A 74 5.60 -8.02 5.35
C ILE A 74 4.67 -7.53 4.24
N LEU A 75 3.84 -6.54 4.58
CA LEU A 75 3.01 -5.79 3.66
C LEU A 75 3.55 -4.36 3.52
N ALA A 76 4.03 -4.00 2.32
CA ALA A 76 4.52 -2.67 1.99
C ALA A 76 3.65 -2.02 0.91
N VAL A 77 2.99 -0.92 1.26
CA VAL A 77 2.00 -0.29 0.40
C VAL A 77 2.47 1.08 -0.07
N THR A 78 2.27 1.36 -1.34
CA THR A 78 2.51 2.68 -1.93
C THR A 78 1.25 3.20 -2.61
N PHE A 79 1.25 4.50 -2.94
CA PHE A 79 0.10 5.09 -3.61
C PHE A 79 0.13 4.88 -5.12
N THR A 80 1.32 4.90 -5.75
CA THR A 80 1.46 4.80 -7.21
C THR A 80 2.22 3.56 -7.66
N ASN A 81 1.88 3.05 -8.84
CA ASN A 81 2.60 1.93 -9.46
C ASN A 81 4.08 2.24 -9.72
N LYS A 82 4.40 3.52 -10.02
CA LYS A 82 5.80 3.97 -10.18
C LYS A 82 6.57 3.80 -8.87
N ALA A 83 6.01 4.30 -7.75
CA ALA A 83 6.63 4.16 -6.44
C ALA A 83 6.75 2.69 -6.01
N ALA A 84 5.74 1.86 -6.30
CA ALA A 84 5.79 0.43 -6.00
C ALA A 84 6.94 -0.28 -6.75
N ARG A 85 7.11 0.03 -8.06
CA ARG A 85 8.21 -0.53 -8.86
C ARG A 85 9.57 -0.07 -8.36
N GLU A 86 9.71 1.22 -8.06
CA GLU A 86 10.96 1.78 -7.53
C GLU A 86 11.32 1.16 -6.16
N MET A 87 10.34 1.03 -5.27
CA MET A 87 10.54 0.39 -3.98
C MET A 87 10.95 -1.08 -4.14
N ARG A 88 10.28 -1.83 -5.01
CA ARG A 88 10.63 -3.23 -5.30
C ARG A 88 12.06 -3.34 -5.81
N TYR A 89 12.46 -2.50 -6.77
CA TYR A 89 13.83 -2.49 -7.29
C TYR A 89 14.86 -2.26 -6.19
N ARG A 90 14.63 -1.26 -5.32
CA ARG A 90 15.53 -0.95 -4.20
C ARG A 90 15.59 -2.09 -3.19
N VAL A 91 14.45 -2.68 -2.83
CA VAL A 91 14.39 -3.83 -1.91
C VAL A 91 15.11 -5.03 -2.50
N THR A 92 14.91 -5.33 -3.78
CA THR A 92 15.60 -6.44 -4.47
C THR A 92 17.13 -6.25 -4.45
N ASN A 93 17.61 -5.02 -4.64
CA ASN A 93 19.05 -4.72 -4.56
C ASN A 93 19.65 -4.93 -3.15
N ILE A 94 18.82 -4.88 -2.11
CA ILE A 94 19.29 -5.05 -0.72
C ILE A 94 19.20 -6.51 -0.26
N ILE A 95 18.04 -7.14 -0.48
CA ILE A 95 17.75 -8.49 0.07
C ILE A 95 17.70 -9.60 -1.01
N GLY A 96 17.97 -9.24 -2.26
CA GLY A 96 18.00 -10.18 -3.39
C GLY A 96 16.63 -10.80 -3.70
N PRO A 97 16.60 -12.07 -4.16
CA PRO A 97 15.36 -12.74 -4.59
C PRO A 97 14.27 -12.84 -3.52
N MET A 98 14.62 -12.75 -2.24
CA MET A 98 13.64 -12.73 -1.14
C MET A 98 12.64 -11.56 -1.24
N ALA A 99 12.98 -10.48 -1.96
CA ALA A 99 12.11 -9.35 -2.20
C ALA A 99 10.79 -9.73 -2.91
N GLU A 100 10.77 -10.80 -3.70
CA GLU A 100 9.58 -11.28 -4.40
C GLU A 100 8.51 -11.82 -3.45
N GLN A 101 8.93 -12.29 -2.27
CA GLN A 101 8.04 -12.82 -1.26
C GLN A 101 7.35 -11.72 -0.45
N VAL A 102 7.88 -10.49 -0.48
CA VAL A 102 7.27 -9.33 0.19
C VAL A 102 6.00 -8.91 -0.55
N TRP A 103 4.93 -8.70 0.19
CA TRP A 103 3.69 -8.15 -0.34
C TRP A 103 3.86 -6.66 -0.58
N LEU A 104 4.42 -6.30 -1.74
CA LEU A 104 4.73 -4.93 -2.11
C LEU A 104 3.94 -4.52 -3.34
N GLY A 105 3.18 -3.42 -3.23
CA GLY A 105 2.33 -2.92 -4.30
C GLY A 105 1.55 -1.67 -3.92
N THR A 106 0.63 -1.27 -4.79
CA THR A 106 -0.35 -0.23 -4.46
C THR A 106 -1.53 -0.84 -3.69
N PHE A 107 -2.31 0.00 -2.99
CA PHE A 107 -3.54 -0.44 -2.32
C PHE A 107 -4.44 -1.24 -3.26
N HIS A 108 -4.67 -0.74 -4.48
CA HIS A 108 -5.51 -1.42 -5.47
C HIS A 108 -4.94 -2.78 -5.91
N SER A 109 -3.64 -2.84 -6.21
CA SER A 109 -3.02 -4.09 -6.67
C SER A 109 -2.98 -5.16 -5.58
N LEU A 110 -2.74 -4.77 -4.34
CA LEU A 110 -2.75 -5.68 -3.19
C LEU A 110 -4.16 -6.09 -2.83
N GLY A 111 -5.13 -5.17 -2.87
CA GLY A 111 -6.56 -5.48 -2.70
C GLY A 111 -7.05 -6.48 -3.72
N ALA A 112 -6.73 -6.29 -5.01
CA ALA A 112 -7.07 -7.24 -6.06
C ALA A 112 -6.42 -8.62 -5.83
N ARG A 113 -5.16 -8.65 -5.37
CA ARG A 113 -4.46 -9.90 -5.05
C ARG A 113 -5.11 -10.64 -3.87
N ILE A 114 -5.50 -9.92 -2.81
CA ILE A 114 -6.22 -10.49 -1.67
C ILE A 114 -7.56 -11.04 -2.10
N LEU A 115 -8.35 -10.26 -2.86
CA LEU A 115 -9.66 -10.68 -3.36
C LEU A 115 -9.57 -11.91 -4.25
N ARG A 116 -8.58 -11.99 -5.15
CA ARG A 116 -8.39 -13.17 -5.99
C ARG A 116 -8.04 -14.41 -5.19
N ARG A 117 -7.23 -14.26 -4.14
CA ARG A 117 -6.84 -15.37 -3.25
C ARG A 117 -8.02 -15.90 -2.42
N HIS A 118 -8.97 -15.03 -2.11
CA HIS A 118 -10.12 -15.32 -1.24
C HIS A 118 -11.46 -15.06 -1.95
N ALA A 119 -11.50 -15.17 -3.26
CA ALA A 119 -12.67 -14.83 -4.09
C ALA A 119 -13.94 -15.58 -3.67
N GLU A 120 -13.78 -16.85 -3.28
CA GLU A 120 -14.89 -17.70 -2.85
C GLU A 120 -15.61 -17.20 -1.61
N LEU A 121 -14.89 -16.50 -0.69
CA LEU A 121 -15.50 -15.94 0.53
C LEU A 121 -16.49 -14.80 0.25
N VAL A 122 -16.42 -14.23 -0.94
CA VAL A 122 -17.30 -13.12 -1.38
C VAL A 122 -18.09 -13.51 -2.64
N ASN A 123 -18.26 -14.81 -2.89
CA ASN A 123 -18.99 -15.36 -4.03
C ASN A 123 -18.49 -14.89 -5.40
N LEU A 124 -17.18 -14.64 -5.52
CA LEU A 124 -16.53 -14.30 -6.78
C LEU A 124 -15.70 -15.47 -7.31
N LYS A 125 -15.48 -15.50 -8.61
CA LYS A 125 -14.47 -16.39 -9.22
C LYS A 125 -13.09 -15.73 -9.14
N PRO A 126 -11.98 -16.48 -8.97
CA PRO A 126 -10.64 -15.91 -8.90
C PRO A 126 -10.22 -15.08 -10.13
N ASN A 127 -10.84 -15.34 -11.27
CA ASN A 127 -10.61 -14.65 -12.55
C ASN A 127 -11.55 -13.47 -12.80
N PHE A 128 -12.16 -12.89 -11.75
CA PHE A 128 -13.03 -11.73 -11.91
C PHE A 128 -12.36 -10.56 -12.63
N THR A 129 -13.13 -9.82 -13.41
CA THR A 129 -12.68 -8.62 -14.11
C THR A 129 -12.84 -7.40 -13.21
N ILE A 130 -11.83 -6.52 -13.25
CA ILE A 130 -11.89 -5.21 -12.60
C ILE A 130 -12.33 -4.21 -13.67
N LEU A 131 -13.49 -3.60 -13.47
CA LEU A 131 -14.04 -2.60 -14.37
C LEU A 131 -13.40 -1.24 -14.09
N ASP A 132 -13.08 -0.50 -15.15
CA ASP A 132 -12.76 0.91 -15.04
C ASP A 132 -14.04 1.76 -14.85
N THR A 133 -13.88 3.08 -14.70
CA THR A 133 -15.02 3.97 -14.46
C THR A 133 -16.00 4.00 -15.63
N ASP A 134 -15.51 3.95 -16.86
CA ASP A 134 -16.37 4.01 -18.04
C ASP A 134 -17.12 2.69 -18.24
N ASP A 135 -16.49 1.56 -17.97
CA ASP A 135 -17.10 0.25 -17.96
C ASP A 135 -18.18 0.14 -16.87
N GLN A 136 -17.92 0.69 -15.67
CA GLN A 136 -18.93 0.75 -14.61
C GLN A 136 -20.17 1.53 -15.03
N ILE A 137 -20.00 2.70 -15.64
CA ILE A 137 -21.11 3.52 -16.13
C ILE A 137 -21.87 2.79 -17.24
N ARG A 138 -21.16 2.10 -18.14
CA ARG A 138 -21.77 1.31 -19.21
C ARG A 138 -22.60 0.18 -18.65
N LEU A 139 -22.08 -0.55 -17.66
CA LEU A 139 -22.81 -1.62 -16.98
C LEU A 139 -24.06 -1.10 -16.26
N ILE A 140 -23.95 0.03 -15.56
CA ILE A 140 -25.10 0.67 -14.89
C ILE A 140 -26.19 1.00 -15.90
N LYS A 141 -25.85 1.58 -17.06
CA LYS A 141 -26.82 1.89 -18.14
C LYS A 141 -27.50 0.64 -18.67
N GLN A 142 -26.74 -0.43 -18.88
CA GLN A 142 -27.33 -1.70 -19.34
C GLN A 142 -28.32 -2.27 -18.32
N ILE A 143 -28.00 -2.22 -17.04
CA ILE A 143 -28.92 -2.65 -15.98
C ILE A 143 -30.16 -1.75 -15.93
N MET A 144 -29.97 -0.43 -15.98
CA MET A 144 -31.11 0.52 -16.00
C MET A 144 -32.06 0.29 -17.17
N LEU A 145 -31.50 0.02 -18.34
CA LEU A 145 -32.32 -0.30 -19.53
C LEU A 145 -33.10 -1.60 -19.31
N ALA A 146 -32.47 -2.64 -18.77
CA ALA A 146 -33.13 -3.92 -18.51
C ALA A 146 -34.25 -3.81 -17.46
N GLU A 147 -34.07 -2.95 -16.47
CA GLU A 147 -35.02 -2.70 -15.38
C GLU A 147 -36.02 -1.56 -15.69
N ASN A 148 -36.03 -1.04 -16.93
CA ASN A 148 -36.87 0.09 -17.36
C ASN A 148 -36.76 1.33 -16.49
N LEU A 149 -35.56 1.64 -16.01
CA LEU A 149 -35.27 2.83 -15.22
C LEU A 149 -34.96 4.03 -16.12
N ASP A 150 -35.55 5.18 -15.83
CA ASP A 150 -35.35 6.41 -16.60
C ASP A 150 -33.99 7.06 -16.25
N GLU A 151 -33.08 7.10 -17.26
CA GLU A 151 -31.77 7.75 -17.13
C GLU A 151 -31.85 9.26 -16.84
N LYS A 152 -32.93 9.92 -17.22
CA LYS A 152 -33.14 11.35 -16.93
C LYS A 152 -33.44 11.58 -15.44
N LYS A 153 -34.23 10.66 -14.86
CA LYS A 153 -34.57 10.70 -13.44
C LYS A 153 -33.42 10.23 -12.58
N TRP A 154 -32.67 9.25 -13.05
CA TRP A 154 -31.54 8.61 -12.34
C TRP A 154 -30.26 8.64 -13.19
N PRO A 155 -29.54 9.78 -13.29
CA PRO A 155 -28.34 9.85 -14.12
C PRO A 155 -27.31 8.79 -13.70
N PRO A 156 -26.80 7.96 -14.63
CA PRO A 156 -25.90 6.82 -14.30
C PRO A 156 -24.66 7.21 -13.50
N ARG A 157 -24.10 8.38 -13.74
CA ARG A 157 -22.94 8.88 -12.96
C ARG A 157 -23.31 9.21 -11.51
N VAL A 158 -24.50 9.75 -11.27
CA VAL A 158 -24.99 10.03 -9.91
C VAL A 158 -25.22 8.71 -9.18
N LEU A 159 -25.89 7.75 -9.84
CA LEU A 159 -26.14 6.43 -9.29
C LEU A 159 -24.84 5.71 -8.96
N SER A 160 -23.85 5.75 -9.86
CA SER A 160 -22.51 5.20 -9.59
C SER A 160 -21.88 5.81 -8.32
N GLY A 161 -21.97 7.13 -8.15
CA GLY A 161 -21.44 7.81 -6.96
C GLY A 161 -22.17 7.43 -5.66
N VAL A 162 -23.49 7.16 -5.73
CA VAL A 162 -24.25 6.66 -4.58
C VAL A 162 -23.80 5.25 -4.21
N ILE A 163 -23.73 4.35 -5.20
CA ILE A 163 -23.27 2.96 -5.01
C ILE A 163 -21.84 2.93 -4.43
N GLN A 164 -20.94 3.80 -4.92
CA GLN A 164 -19.59 3.92 -4.40
C GLN A 164 -19.59 4.27 -2.91
N ARG A 165 -20.37 5.26 -2.50
CA ARG A 165 -20.47 5.66 -1.07
C ARG A 165 -21.01 4.53 -0.19
N TRP A 166 -21.96 3.74 -0.67
CA TRP A 166 -22.47 2.57 0.06
C TRP A 166 -21.39 1.50 0.22
N LYS A 167 -20.66 1.21 -0.84
CA LYS A 167 -19.54 0.26 -0.81
C LYS A 167 -18.41 0.72 0.10
N ASP A 168 -18.06 2.00 0.09
CA ASP A 168 -17.03 2.57 0.98
C ASP A 168 -17.42 2.45 2.47
N ARG A 169 -18.72 2.41 2.76
CA ARG A 169 -19.25 2.17 4.10
C ARG A 169 -19.47 0.67 4.42
N GLY A 170 -19.13 -0.23 3.52
CA GLY A 170 -19.34 -1.67 3.68
C GLY A 170 -20.82 -2.07 3.70
N LEU A 171 -21.71 -1.26 3.08
CA LEU A 171 -23.13 -1.58 2.99
C LEU A 171 -23.38 -2.55 1.85
N THR A 172 -24.05 -3.65 2.17
CA THR A 172 -24.56 -4.61 1.20
C THR A 172 -25.95 -4.15 0.69
N PRO A 173 -26.45 -4.67 -0.48
CA PRO A 173 -27.77 -4.30 -1.00
C PRO A 173 -28.90 -4.42 0.03
N GLU A 174 -28.86 -5.44 0.89
CA GLU A 174 -29.89 -5.70 1.90
C GLU A 174 -29.88 -4.67 3.05
N LYS A 175 -28.77 -3.92 3.20
CA LYS A 175 -28.60 -2.88 4.22
C LYS A 175 -28.82 -1.47 3.69
N VAL A 176 -29.13 -1.35 2.42
CA VAL A 176 -29.43 -0.08 1.75
C VAL A 176 -30.97 0.01 1.68
N SER A 177 -31.57 0.68 2.64
CA SER A 177 -33.01 1.00 2.67
C SER A 177 -33.22 2.50 2.55
#